data_740b7230a9c373ff132ec03880e053a8
#
_entry.id   740b7230a9c373ff132ec03880e053a8
#
_cell.length_a   1.000
_cell.length_b   1.000
_cell.length_c   1.000
_cell.angle_alpha   90.00
_cell.angle_beta   90.00
_cell.angle_gamma   90.00
#
_symmetry.space_group_name_H-M   'P 1'
#
loop_
_entity.id
_entity.type
_entity.pdbx_description
1 polymer ?
#
loop_
_entity_poly.entity_id
_entity_poly.type
_entity_poly.pdbx_seq_one_letter_code
_entity_poly.pdbx_strand_id
1 'polypeptide(L)'
;MKCVWLGGLICASLLASGTTDSETNINTRYTVEDVLVSTGTWTARVASENRQKLSSNLRKDILSLIGQKFNPATLDTLAHRLRRELHARTVEHRILRGKTPEYVQVVFDVSLNPARFDVSVPKFLYQSEQGWSGTVEGTATVGQQGFTLGLVSDDDVLVERYTGVEGRYEDAHLGTDRLHFSLEVDSYHESWNDVTLAAAPADQVYRARQNIQPMLTFLPWRQLSFSFGTSFEQLEGIEPAAHSLAANSVVAGARYQHTFEGSDFVQNVEGDYNMRAGMRPLASDFGYSRHRWRARYSLTRGNHTVSDELTAGVLMGNAPLFERFALGNSWSLRGWNKFDIGPIGGNRMLDNSVEYRYGALKVFYDTGAVWNSGSTVIARNSVGTGIREGCFTLAVAFPVREGRMDPVFMLGMNY
;
A
#
# COMPACT_ATOMS: atom_id res chain seq x y z
N MET A 1 7.07 -0.48 -7.52
CA MET A 1 8.09 0.58 -7.65
C MET A 1 7.37 1.85 -8.06
N LYS A 2 7.27 2.83 -7.18
CA LYS A 2 6.67 4.13 -7.50
C LYS A 2 7.65 4.92 -8.37
N CYS A 3 7.26 5.39 -9.54
CA CYS A 3 8.07 6.34 -10.31
C CYS A 3 8.04 7.70 -9.64
N VAL A 4 9.16 8.10 -9.07
CA VAL A 4 9.38 9.45 -8.55
C VAL A 4 10.11 10.26 -9.61
N TRP A 5 9.54 11.36 -10.05
CA TRP A 5 10.22 12.34 -10.90
C TRP A 5 11.26 13.10 -10.05
N LEU A 6 12.54 12.85 -10.29
CA LEU A 6 13.65 13.65 -9.77
C LEU A 6 14.02 14.71 -10.82
N GLY A 7 13.64 15.95 -10.55
CA GLY A 7 14.21 17.12 -11.21
C GLY A 7 15.66 17.27 -10.74
N GLY A 8 16.61 17.06 -11.65
CA GLY A 8 18.03 17.11 -11.35
C GLY A 8 18.53 18.53 -11.11
N LEU A 9 19.09 18.78 -9.93
CA LEU A 9 20.04 19.85 -9.67
C LEU A 9 21.41 19.20 -9.47
N ILE A 10 22.28 19.39 -10.46
CA ILE A 10 23.69 18.99 -10.41
C ILE A 10 24.41 19.96 -9.47
N CYS A 11 24.75 19.52 -8.25
CA CYS A 11 25.77 20.17 -7.43
C CYS A 11 27.05 19.34 -7.48
N ALA A 12 28.08 19.93 -8.06
CA ALA A 12 29.41 19.36 -8.07
C ALA A 12 29.97 19.33 -6.64
N SER A 13 30.23 18.13 -6.12
CA SER A 13 30.93 17.92 -4.87
C SER A 13 32.44 17.81 -5.14
N LEU A 14 33.19 18.77 -4.61
CA LEU A 14 34.64 18.73 -4.47
C LEU A 14 35.05 17.55 -3.56
N LEU A 15 35.83 16.67 -4.08
CA LEU A 15 36.53 15.62 -3.35
C LEU A 15 37.63 16.27 -2.49
N ALA A 16 37.42 16.37 -1.19
CA ALA A 16 38.48 16.58 -0.22
C ALA A 16 38.99 15.19 0.22
N SER A 17 40.15 14.79 -0.22
CA SER A 17 40.90 13.65 0.29
C SER A 17 41.44 13.97 1.69
N GLY A 18 40.70 13.50 2.70
CA GLY A 18 41.17 13.52 4.08
C GLY A 18 42.10 12.30 4.33
N THR A 19 43.32 12.55 4.72
CA THR A 19 44.29 11.60 5.23
C THR A 19 43.73 10.89 6.47
N THR A 20 43.70 9.56 6.44
CA THR A 20 43.42 8.74 7.62
C THR A 20 44.60 8.77 8.57
N ASP A 21 44.57 9.68 9.53
CA ASP A 21 45.36 9.53 10.74
C ASP A 21 44.76 8.39 11.57
N SER A 22 45.58 7.39 11.86
CA SER A 22 45.25 6.32 12.81
C SER A 22 45.18 6.95 14.22
N GLU A 23 44.03 7.44 14.60
CA GLU A 23 43.78 7.90 15.97
C GLU A 23 43.94 6.68 16.91
N THR A 24 45.00 6.69 17.70
CA THR A 24 45.13 5.83 18.88
C THR A 24 43.90 6.05 19.76
N ASN A 25 43.13 5.00 19.97
CA ASN A 25 41.86 5.04 20.67
C ASN A 25 42.04 5.42 22.16
N ILE A 26 42.18 6.72 22.44
CA ILE A 26 42.32 7.30 23.77
C ILE A 26 41.04 7.14 24.61
N ASN A 27 39.97 6.71 23.98
CA ASN A 27 38.59 6.73 24.53
C ASN A 27 38.23 5.54 25.43
N THR A 28 39.01 4.44 25.44
CA THR A 28 38.75 3.26 26.29
C THR A 28 38.97 3.53 27.79
N ARG A 29 39.48 4.72 28.16
CA ARG A 29 39.69 5.13 29.53
C ARG A 29 38.40 5.52 30.24
N TYR A 30 37.44 6.06 29.50
CA TYR A 30 36.21 6.64 30.04
C TYR A 30 35.09 5.60 30.16
N THR A 31 34.24 5.76 31.18
CA THR A 31 33.03 4.97 31.42
C THR A 31 31.79 5.83 31.13
N VAL A 32 30.80 5.26 30.47
CA VAL A 32 29.54 5.98 30.20
C VAL A 32 28.71 6.09 31.47
N GLU A 33 28.46 7.32 31.94
CA GLU A 33 27.64 7.62 33.12
C GLU A 33 26.15 7.68 32.77
N ASP A 34 25.83 8.32 31.67
CA ASP A 34 24.44 8.57 31.27
C ASP A 34 24.33 8.71 29.75
N VAL A 35 23.13 8.43 29.23
CA VAL A 35 22.83 8.59 27.82
C VAL A 35 21.61 9.49 27.67
N LEU A 36 21.79 10.56 26.87
CA LEU A 36 20.76 11.53 26.55
C LEU A 36 20.42 11.47 25.06
N VAL A 37 19.19 11.77 24.75
CA VAL A 37 18.77 12.07 23.37
C VAL A 37 18.28 13.51 23.34
N SER A 38 18.83 14.28 22.40
CA SER A 38 18.53 15.69 22.19
C SER A 38 17.92 15.89 20.82
N THR A 39 16.84 16.62 20.75
CA THR A 39 16.32 17.20 19.51
C THR A 39 16.43 18.72 19.63
N GLY A 40 16.32 19.45 18.55
CA GLY A 40 16.44 20.92 18.60
C GLY A 40 15.52 21.61 19.61
N THR A 41 14.47 20.93 20.11
CA THR A 41 13.47 21.49 21.01
C THR A 41 13.56 20.97 22.45
N TRP A 42 14.21 19.84 22.72
CA TRP A 42 14.33 19.27 24.07
C TRP A 42 15.48 18.25 24.14
N THR A 43 15.95 18.02 25.37
CA THR A 43 16.93 16.97 25.71
C THR A 43 16.36 16.16 26.86
N ALA A 44 16.34 14.82 26.71
CA ALA A 44 15.83 13.91 27.73
C ALA A 44 16.81 12.77 28.00
N ARG A 45 16.85 12.32 29.26
CA ARG A 45 17.60 11.11 29.66
C ARG A 45 16.83 9.87 29.26
N VAL A 46 17.46 8.96 28.54
CA VAL A 46 16.83 7.72 28.10
C VAL A 46 16.43 6.81 29.29
N ALA A 47 17.15 6.91 30.39
CA ALA A 47 16.87 6.12 31.60
C ALA A 47 15.57 6.54 32.30
N SER A 48 15.27 7.86 32.38
CA SER A 48 14.11 8.39 33.13
C SER A 48 12.90 8.71 32.26
N GLU A 49 13.09 9.02 30.98
CA GLU A 49 12.03 9.48 30.09
C GLU A 49 12.08 8.78 28.74
N ASN A 50 10.93 8.32 28.24
CA ASN A 50 10.79 7.77 26.89
C ASN A 50 10.01 8.74 25.98
N ARG A 51 10.44 10.00 25.92
CA ARG A 51 9.82 11.04 25.07
C ARG A 51 9.88 10.69 23.60
N GLN A 52 10.95 9.94 23.19
CA GLN A 52 11.20 9.58 21.80
C GLN A 52 10.36 8.40 21.33
N LYS A 53 9.56 7.79 22.21
CA LYS A 53 8.81 6.56 21.92
C LYS A 53 9.70 5.46 21.29
N LEU A 54 10.92 5.31 21.79
CA LEU A 54 11.85 4.27 21.33
C LEU A 54 11.28 2.87 21.62
N SER A 55 11.52 1.94 20.70
CA SER A 55 11.20 0.55 20.91
C SER A 55 11.90 0.01 22.18
N SER A 56 11.26 -0.94 22.85
CA SER A 56 11.82 -1.54 24.07
C SER A 56 13.22 -2.15 23.86
N ASN A 57 13.48 -2.71 22.67
CA ASN A 57 14.76 -3.31 22.33
C ASN A 57 15.86 -2.25 22.14
N LEU A 58 15.57 -1.18 21.35
CA LEU A 58 16.56 -0.12 21.16
C LEU A 58 16.84 0.63 22.45
N ARG A 59 15.81 0.90 23.26
CA ARG A 59 15.98 1.53 24.57
C ARG A 59 16.84 0.66 25.49
N LYS A 60 16.63 -0.64 25.53
CA LYS A 60 17.45 -1.58 26.30
C LYS A 60 18.91 -1.56 25.86
N ASP A 61 19.16 -1.54 24.54
CA ASP A 61 20.50 -1.51 23.99
C ASP A 61 21.22 -0.19 24.31
N ILE A 62 20.53 0.94 24.24
CA ILE A 62 21.07 2.25 24.63
C ILE A 62 21.36 2.28 26.13
N LEU A 63 20.47 1.78 26.96
CA LEU A 63 20.67 1.73 28.41
C LEU A 63 21.81 0.79 28.82
N SER A 64 22.08 -0.25 28.03
CA SER A 64 23.22 -1.15 28.27
C SER A 64 24.59 -0.48 28.14
N LEU A 65 24.66 0.70 27.51
CA LEU A 65 25.89 1.48 27.44
C LEU A 65 26.31 2.04 28.83
N ILE A 66 25.33 2.29 29.70
CA ILE A 66 25.59 2.88 31.01
C ILE A 66 26.44 1.91 31.84
N GLY A 67 27.56 2.38 32.37
CA GLY A 67 28.52 1.59 33.09
C GLY A 67 29.54 0.84 32.21
N GLN A 68 29.40 0.86 30.89
CA GLN A 68 30.38 0.28 29.98
C GLN A 68 31.46 1.26 29.59
N LYS A 69 32.62 0.71 29.14
CA LYS A 69 33.71 1.52 28.59
C LYS A 69 33.25 2.14 27.26
N PHE A 70 33.62 3.39 27.07
CA PHE A 70 33.32 4.14 25.87
C PHE A 70 33.87 3.47 24.62
N ASN A 71 33.02 3.21 23.63
CA ASN A 71 33.37 2.61 22.34
C ASN A 71 32.67 3.36 21.19
N PRO A 72 33.41 4.11 20.36
CA PRO A 72 32.85 4.86 19.24
C PRO A 72 32.05 4.00 18.25
N ALA A 73 32.54 2.82 17.88
CA ALA A 73 31.87 1.95 16.91
C ALA A 73 30.49 1.46 17.40
N THR A 74 30.36 1.25 18.72
CA THR A 74 29.06 0.91 19.32
C THR A 74 28.09 2.09 19.26
N LEU A 75 28.58 3.31 19.49
CA LEU A 75 27.78 4.53 19.40
C LEU A 75 27.32 4.81 17.98
N ASP A 76 28.18 4.63 16.99
CA ASP A 76 27.81 4.78 15.57
C ASP A 76 26.73 3.78 15.17
N THR A 77 26.87 2.52 15.60
CA THR A 77 25.85 1.50 15.35
C THR A 77 24.49 1.88 15.96
N LEU A 78 24.49 2.39 17.20
CA LEU A 78 23.27 2.85 17.87
C LEU A 78 22.72 4.14 17.24
N ALA A 79 23.57 5.07 16.81
CA ALA A 79 23.16 6.26 16.07
C ALA A 79 22.44 5.89 14.74
N HIS A 80 22.98 4.92 13.99
CA HIS A 80 22.33 4.39 12.79
C HIS A 80 21.00 3.72 13.08
N ARG A 81 20.86 3.01 14.21
CA ARG A 81 19.59 2.41 14.62
C ARG A 81 18.58 3.46 15.07
N LEU A 82 18.99 4.45 15.87
CA LEU A 82 18.19 5.61 16.24
C LEU A 82 17.69 6.37 15.02
N ARG A 83 18.59 6.64 14.05
CA ARG A 83 18.21 7.31 12.80
C ARG A 83 17.11 6.57 12.06
N ARG A 84 17.21 5.24 11.95
CA ARG A 84 16.20 4.43 11.27
C ARG A 84 14.86 4.40 12.03
N GLU A 85 14.91 4.21 13.35
CA GLU A 85 13.70 4.09 14.18
C GLU A 85 12.96 5.42 14.32
N LEU A 86 13.69 6.52 14.47
CA LEU A 86 13.12 7.87 14.57
C LEU A 86 12.87 8.52 13.21
N HIS A 87 13.19 7.84 12.09
CA HIS A 87 13.12 8.41 10.73
C HIS A 87 13.84 9.76 10.64
N ALA A 88 14.92 9.92 11.43
CA ALA A 88 15.64 11.17 11.53
C ALA A 88 16.52 11.43 10.30
N ARG A 89 16.74 12.70 9.98
CA ARG A 89 17.65 13.14 8.91
C ARG A 89 19.08 12.74 9.24
N THR A 90 19.54 13.11 10.45
CA THR A 90 20.84 12.76 10.99
C THR A 90 20.71 12.46 12.47
N VAL A 91 21.55 11.53 12.93
CA VAL A 91 21.81 11.31 14.36
C VAL A 91 23.30 11.34 14.54
N GLU A 92 23.77 12.34 15.24
CA GLU A 92 25.16 12.50 15.60
C GLU A 92 25.32 12.23 17.09
N HIS A 93 26.45 11.75 17.52
CA HIS A 93 26.72 11.62 18.93
C HIS A 93 27.84 12.58 19.35
N ARG A 94 27.65 13.19 20.50
CA ARG A 94 28.68 14.00 21.15
C ARG A 94 28.87 13.54 22.58
N ILE A 95 30.08 13.79 23.08
CA ILE A 95 30.50 13.36 24.40
C ILE A 95 30.65 14.57 25.27
N LEU A 96 29.96 14.55 26.41
CA LEU A 96 30.08 15.55 27.44
C LEU A 96 30.82 14.97 28.64
N ARG A 97 31.48 15.84 29.40
CA ARG A 97 32.12 15.46 30.67
C ARG A 97 31.07 15.00 31.67
N GLY A 98 31.29 13.84 32.27
CA GLY A 98 30.47 13.35 33.38
C GLY A 98 30.69 14.11 34.68
N LYS A 99 30.00 13.72 35.74
CA LYS A 99 30.13 14.33 37.07
C LYS A 99 31.48 14.05 37.71
N THR A 100 32.09 12.94 37.37
CA THR A 100 33.42 12.54 37.85
C THR A 100 34.41 12.49 36.69
N PRO A 101 35.74 12.71 36.94
CA PRO A 101 36.75 12.84 35.89
C PRO A 101 36.90 11.68 34.91
N GLU A 102 36.51 10.47 35.31
CA GLU A 102 36.65 9.25 34.50
C GLU A 102 35.31 8.86 33.81
N TYR A 103 34.29 9.68 33.95
CA TYR A 103 32.96 9.40 33.40
C TYR A 103 32.60 10.41 32.30
N VAL A 104 31.82 9.91 31.33
CA VAL A 104 31.33 10.71 30.20
C VAL A 104 29.83 10.50 30.06
N GLN A 105 29.16 11.54 29.59
CA GLN A 105 27.76 11.48 29.15
C GLN A 105 27.73 11.45 27.63
N VAL A 106 26.98 10.52 27.07
CA VAL A 106 26.75 10.42 25.63
C VAL A 106 25.45 11.12 25.28
N VAL A 107 25.50 12.04 24.34
CA VAL A 107 24.34 12.76 23.84
C VAL A 107 24.16 12.39 22.37
N PHE A 108 23.04 11.78 22.03
CA PHE A 108 22.62 11.60 20.64
C PHE A 108 21.82 12.83 20.23
N ASP A 109 22.37 13.65 19.35
CA ASP A 109 21.71 14.80 18.76
C ASP A 109 20.94 14.35 17.52
N VAL A 110 19.62 14.33 17.65
CA VAL A 110 18.69 13.87 16.62
C VAL A 110 18.14 15.05 15.86
N SER A 111 18.48 15.16 14.58
CA SER A 111 17.85 16.09 13.65
C SER A 111 16.69 15.37 12.96
N LEU A 112 15.47 15.72 13.33
CA LEU A 112 14.28 15.14 12.72
C LEU A 112 14.16 15.62 11.27
N ASN A 113 13.60 14.77 10.41
CA ASN A 113 13.25 15.20 9.07
C ASN A 113 12.21 16.33 9.17
N PRO A 114 12.40 17.42 8.43
CA PRO A 114 11.31 18.37 8.23
C PRO A 114 10.12 17.63 7.59
N ALA A 115 8.95 18.22 7.68
CA ALA A 115 7.79 17.74 6.94
C ALA A 115 8.17 17.53 5.47
N ARG A 116 7.91 16.32 4.95
CA ARG A 116 8.20 15.95 3.56
C ARG A 116 6.89 15.96 2.80
N PHE A 117 6.92 16.60 1.64
CA PHE A 117 5.81 16.58 0.71
C PHE A 117 6.24 15.88 -0.59
N ASP A 118 5.48 14.87 -0.98
CA ASP A 118 5.70 14.10 -2.20
C ASP A 118 4.43 14.14 -3.06
N VAL A 119 4.60 14.24 -4.37
CA VAL A 119 3.52 14.05 -5.33
C VAL A 119 3.78 12.77 -6.10
N SER A 120 2.79 11.93 -6.22
CA SER A 120 2.86 10.67 -6.94
C SER A 120 1.68 10.50 -7.90
N VAL A 121 1.89 9.71 -8.93
CA VAL A 121 0.85 9.24 -9.85
C VAL A 121 0.81 7.71 -9.70
N PRO A 122 0.02 7.17 -8.73
CA PRO A 122 -0.04 5.74 -8.47
C PRO A 122 -0.52 4.94 -9.67
N LYS A 123 -1.44 5.51 -10.45
CA LYS A 123 -2.01 4.91 -11.64
C LYS A 123 -2.23 5.98 -12.71
N PHE A 124 -1.87 5.66 -13.94
CA PHE A 124 -2.29 6.39 -15.12
C PHE A 124 -2.35 5.41 -16.29
N LEU A 125 -3.53 5.18 -16.83
CA LEU A 125 -3.77 4.12 -17.79
C LEU A 125 -4.79 4.57 -18.84
N TYR A 126 -4.51 4.22 -20.08
CA TYR A 126 -5.47 4.20 -21.18
C TYR A 126 -5.77 2.77 -21.58
N GLN A 127 -7.03 2.45 -21.71
CA GLN A 127 -7.53 1.21 -22.28
C GLN A 127 -8.52 1.53 -23.40
N SER A 128 -8.38 0.86 -24.56
CA SER A 128 -9.16 1.20 -25.74
C SER A 128 -10.67 1.04 -25.58
N GLU A 129 -11.13 0.18 -24.67
CA GLU A 129 -12.54 -0.09 -24.37
C GLU A 129 -13.11 0.85 -23.30
N GLN A 130 -12.30 1.27 -22.35
CA GLN A 130 -12.77 1.98 -21.14
C GLN A 130 -12.24 3.42 -21.03
N GLY A 131 -11.29 3.80 -21.90
CA GLY A 131 -10.69 5.13 -21.93
C GLY A 131 -9.60 5.35 -20.89
N TRP A 132 -9.47 6.58 -20.39
CA TRP A 132 -8.44 6.99 -19.45
C TRP A 132 -8.88 6.77 -18.00
N SER A 133 -8.04 6.16 -17.19
CA SER A 133 -8.15 6.12 -15.75
C SER A 133 -6.85 6.58 -15.08
N GLY A 134 -6.95 7.19 -13.91
CA GLY A 134 -5.77 7.67 -13.21
C GLY A 134 -6.04 8.17 -11.81
N THR A 135 -4.96 8.19 -11.03
CA THR A 135 -4.94 8.71 -9.66
C THR A 135 -3.70 9.59 -9.50
N VAL A 136 -3.88 10.75 -8.91
CA VAL A 136 -2.81 11.68 -8.53
C VAL A 136 -2.91 11.92 -7.04
N GLU A 137 -1.82 11.69 -6.31
CA GLU A 137 -1.78 11.84 -4.85
C GLU A 137 -0.70 12.83 -4.42
N GLY A 138 -1.02 13.66 -3.42
CA GLY A 138 -0.07 14.44 -2.65
C GLY A 138 0.03 13.87 -1.24
N THR A 139 1.24 13.52 -0.79
CA THR A 139 1.48 12.98 0.55
C THR A 139 2.38 13.89 1.35
N ALA A 140 1.89 14.34 2.50
CA ALA A 140 2.67 15.05 3.50
C ALA A 140 3.02 14.09 4.64
N THR A 141 4.32 13.93 4.94
CA THR A 141 4.80 13.08 6.03
C THR A 141 5.42 13.92 7.12
N VAL A 142 4.98 13.72 8.35
CA VAL A 142 5.51 14.39 9.55
C VAL A 142 5.84 13.32 10.59
N GLY A 143 7.11 13.04 10.79
CA GLY A 143 7.55 11.95 11.67
C GLY A 143 7.09 10.59 11.15
N GLN A 144 6.17 9.94 11.87
CA GLN A 144 5.59 8.64 11.53
C GLN A 144 4.15 8.76 11.00
N GLN A 145 3.66 9.99 10.89
CA GLN A 145 2.31 10.28 10.41
C GLN A 145 2.36 10.68 8.94
N GLY A 146 1.45 10.14 8.16
CA GLY A 146 1.25 10.44 6.76
C GLY A 146 -0.15 10.99 6.52
N PHE A 147 -0.24 12.04 5.70
CA PHE A 147 -1.49 12.60 5.20
C PHE A 147 -1.43 12.57 3.69
N THR A 148 -2.32 11.82 3.08
CA THR A 148 -2.42 11.73 1.62
C THR A 148 -3.75 12.31 1.19
N LEU A 149 -3.72 13.12 0.13
CA LEU A 149 -4.90 13.59 -0.58
C LEU A 149 -4.76 13.18 -2.04
N GLY A 150 -5.76 12.50 -2.57
CA GLY A 150 -5.81 11.98 -3.93
C GLY A 150 -6.99 12.53 -4.74
N LEU A 151 -6.76 12.64 -6.04
CA LEU A 151 -7.78 12.81 -7.05
C LEU A 151 -7.83 11.53 -7.87
N VAL A 152 -9.02 10.95 -8.00
CA VAL A 152 -9.22 9.65 -8.65
C VAL A 152 -10.21 9.79 -9.80
N SER A 153 -9.90 9.14 -10.92
CA SER A 153 -10.84 8.82 -11.98
C SER A 153 -10.53 7.40 -12.42
N ASP A 154 -11.39 6.45 -12.09
CA ASP A 154 -11.10 5.03 -12.29
C ASP A 154 -12.34 4.23 -12.72
N ASP A 155 -12.10 3.01 -13.22
CA ASP A 155 -13.09 2.11 -13.77
C ASP A 155 -12.91 0.64 -13.32
N ASP A 156 -12.06 0.40 -12.32
CA ASP A 156 -11.68 -0.96 -11.89
C ASP A 156 -12.78 -1.74 -11.15
N VAL A 157 -13.92 -1.12 -10.87
CA VAL A 157 -15.09 -1.76 -10.26
C VAL A 157 -16.23 -1.91 -11.27
N LEU A 158 -17.40 -2.36 -10.83
CA LEU A 158 -18.55 -2.59 -11.70
C LEU A 158 -19.09 -1.33 -12.38
N VAL A 159 -18.95 -0.14 -11.76
CA VAL A 159 -19.35 1.13 -12.38
C VAL A 159 -18.56 1.41 -13.66
N GLU A 160 -19.13 2.14 -14.59
CA GLU A 160 -18.42 2.55 -15.80
C GLU A 160 -17.23 3.44 -15.44
N ARG A 161 -17.48 4.41 -14.54
CA ARG A 161 -16.43 5.29 -14.01
C ARG A 161 -16.85 5.86 -12.65
N TYR A 162 -15.88 5.99 -11.77
CA TYR A 162 -16.01 6.81 -10.57
C TYR A 162 -14.92 7.88 -10.56
N THR A 163 -15.31 9.08 -10.13
CA THR A 163 -14.42 10.24 -10.04
C THR A 163 -14.61 10.92 -8.71
N GLY A 164 -13.54 11.40 -8.11
CA GLY A 164 -13.67 12.11 -6.84
C GLY A 164 -12.36 12.32 -6.12
N VAL A 165 -12.49 12.46 -4.82
CA VAL A 165 -11.38 12.73 -3.91
C VAL A 165 -11.25 11.61 -2.88
N GLU A 166 -10.01 11.32 -2.50
CA GLU A 166 -9.69 10.44 -1.39
C GLU A 166 -8.71 11.13 -0.45
N GLY A 167 -8.90 10.95 0.85
CA GLY A 167 -8.01 11.40 1.89
C GLY A 167 -7.60 10.22 2.75
N ARG A 168 -6.32 10.15 3.13
CA ARG A 168 -5.82 9.09 4.01
C ARG A 168 -4.88 9.67 5.06
N TYR A 169 -5.19 9.37 6.29
CA TYR A 169 -4.29 9.58 7.41
C TYR A 169 -3.73 8.22 7.84
N GLU A 170 -2.43 8.16 8.08
CA GLU A 170 -1.74 6.96 8.56
C GLU A 170 -0.84 7.31 9.74
N ASP A 171 -0.92 6.54 10.83
CA ASP A 171 0.07 6.55 11.92
C ASP A 171 0.69 5.16 12.00
N ALA A 172 1.94 5.06 11.57
CA ALA A 172 2.69 3.81 11.55
C ALA A 172 3.22 3.39 12.94
N HIS A 173 2.91 4.14 14.00
CA HIS A 173 3.40 3.86 15.35
C HIS A 173 2.37 4.25 16.43
N LEU A 174 1.26 3.54 16.50
CA LEU A 174 0.28 3.77 17.56
C LEU A 174 0.76 3.14 18.88
N GLY A 175 1.73 3.82 19.54
CA GLY A 175 2.38 3.37 20.78
C GLY A 175 3.41 2.25 20.61
N THR A 176 3.43 1.55 19.49
CA THR A 176 4.36 0.47 19.14
C THR A 176 4.46 0.35 17.61
N ASP A 177 5.62 -0.10 17.10
CA ASP A 177 5.85 -0.36 15.67
C ASP A 177 5.01 -1.52 15.12
N ARG A 178 4.27 -2.22 15.98
CA ARG A 178 3.42 -3.35 15.60
C ARG A 178 1.96 -2.97 15.44
N LEU A 179 1.58 -1.76 15.84
CA LEU A 179 0.20 -1.30 15.76
C LEU A 179 0.16 -0.01 14.95
N HIS A 180 -0.50 -0.07 13.82
CA HIS A 180 -0.71 1.05 12.92
C HIS A 180 -2.18 1.45 12.94
N PHE A 181 -2.45 2.72 12.77
CA PHE A 181 -3.79 3.24 12.57
C PHE A 181 -3.87 3.90 11.19
N SER A 182 -4.97 3.71 10.49
CA SER A 182 -5.31 4.47 9.29
C SER A 182 -6.76 4.93 9.34
N LEU A 183 -6.98 6.11 8.78
CA LEU A 183 -8.31 6.65 8.51
C LEU A 183 -8.36 7.02 7.04
N GLU A 184 -9.28 6.39 6.31
CA GLU A 184 -9.56 6.68 4.91
C GLU A 184 -10.90 7.40 4.81
N VAL A 185 -10.94 8.44 3.98
CA VAL A 185 -12.14 9.22 3.69
C VAL A 185 -12.19 9.40 2.19
N ASP A 186 -13.24 8.95 1.56
CA ASP A 186 -13.43 9.12 0.14
C ASP A 186 -14.82 9.64 -0.22
N SER A 187 -14.89 10.35 -1.34
CA SER A 187 -16.13 10.88 -1.89
C SER A 187 -16.06 10.80 -3.40
N TYR A 188 -16.89 9.94 -3.96
CA TYR A 188 -16.92 9.63 -5.38
C TYR A 188 -18.28 9.97 -5.99
N HIS A 189 -18.23 10.50 -7.20
CA HIS A 189 -19.35 10.51 -8.14
C HIS A 189 -19.20 9.31 -9.07
N GLU A 190 -20.29 8.56 -9.28
CA GLU A 190 -20.27 7.31 -10.03
C GLU A 190 -21.19 7.41 -11.27
N SER A 191 -20.64 6.99 -12.39
CA SER A 191 -21.35 6.86 -13.67
C SER A 191 -21.57 5.38 -13.94
N TRP A 192 -22.79 5.03 -14.33
CA TRP A 192 -23.17 3.66 -14.64
C TRP A 192 -23.33 3.48 -16.14
N ASN A 193 -22.93 2.31 -16.62
CA ASN A 193 -23.12 1.94 -18.01
C ASN A 193 -24.61 1.65 -18.30
N ASP A 194 -25.10 1.99 -19.50
CA ASP A 194 -26.46 1.79 -19.90
C ASP A 194 -26.94 0.33 -19.78
N VAL A 195 -26.04 -0.63 -20.05
CA VAL A 195 -26.33 -2.06 -19.89
C VAL A 195 -26.57 -2.43 -18.43
N THR A 196 -25.82 -1.83 -17.51
CA THR A 196 -26.00 -2.01 -16.07
C THR A 196 -27.31 -1.34 -15.60
N LEU A 197 -27.58 -0.11 -16.06
CA LEU A 197 -28.81 0.61 -15.75
C LEU A 197 -30.07 -0.15 -16.20
N ALA A 198 -30.01 -0.80 -17.37
CA ALA A 198 -31.10 -1.61 -17.89
C ALA A 198 -31.30 -2.96 -17.13
N ALA A 199 -30.23 -3.49 -16.53
CA ALA A 199 -30.24 -4.80 -15.87
C ALA A 199 -30.41 -4.74 -14.34
N ALA A 200 -30.03 -3.62 -13.71
CA ALA A 200 -30.09 -3.44 -12.27
C ALA A 200 -31.45 -2.90 -11.81
N PRO A 201 -31.91 -3.28 -10.60
CA PRO A 201 -33.03 -2.61 -9.96
C PRO A 201 -32.73 -1.12 -9.72
N ALA A 202 -33.66 -0.23 -9.98
CA ALA A 202 -33.47 1.21 -9.90
C ALA A 202 -33.06 1.69 -8.48
N ASP A 203 -33.49 0.99 -7.44
CA ASP A 203 -33.19 1.26 -6.05
C ASP A 203 -31.75 0.83 -5.65
N GLN A 204 -31.03 0.12 -6.50
CA GLN A 204 -29.66 -0.32 -6.27
C GLN A 204 -28.61 0.52 -7.01
N VAL A 205 -29.03 1.50 -7.79
CA VAL A 205 -28.15 2.39 -8.54
C VAL A 205 -28.06 3.74 -7.83
N TYR A 206 -26.86 4.23 -7.65
CA TYR A 206 -26.56 5.47 -6.92
C TYR A 206 -25.62 6.35 -7.75
N ARG A 207 -25.66 7.66 -7.54
CA ARG A 207 -24.83 8.65 -8.25
C ARG A 207 -23.60 9.08 -7.49
N ALA A 208 -23.62 8.94 -6.17
CA ALA A 208 -22.50 9.33 -5.33
C ALA A 208 -22.33 8.37 -4.14
N ARG A 209 -21.09 8.19 -3.75
CA ARG A 209 -20.68 7.36 -2.61
C ARG A 209 -19.70 8.14 -1.75
N GLN A 210 -19.96 8.17 -0.46
CA GLN A 210 -19.07 8.74 0.55
C GLN A 210 -18.74 7.66 1.56
N ASN A 211 -17.48 7.59 1.98
CA ASN A 211 -17.03 6.59 2.93
C ASN A 211 -16.03 7.18 3.94
N ILE A 212 -16.13 6.72 5.17
CA ILE A 212 -15.16 6.97 6.23
C ILE A 212 -14.78 5.62 6.84
N GLN A 213 -13.50 5.25 6.75
CA GLN A 213 -13.01 3.92 7.12
C GLN A 213 -11.81 4.00 8.09
N PRO A 214 -12.05 4.01 9.41
CA PRO A 214 -11.00 3.81 10.40
C PRO A 214 -10.57 2.34 10.46
N MET A 215 -9.26 2.09 10.48
CA MET A 215 -8.66 0.77 10.52
C MET A 215 -7.52 0.71 11.52
N LEU A 216 -7.42 -0.41 12.23
CA LEU A 216 -6.25 -0.79 13.03
C LEU A 216 -5.56 -1.97 12.36
N THR A 217 -4.25 -1.90 12.20
CA THR A 217 -3.43 -2.98 11.63
C THR A 217 -2.40 -3.43 12.65
N PHE A 218 -2.44 -4.72 12.98
CA PHE A 218 -1.49 -5.37 13.88
C PHE A 218 -0.48 -6.21 13.08
N LEU A 219 0.82 -6.01 13.33
CA LEU A 219 1.93 -6.70 12.70
C LEU A 219 2.62 -7.64 13.71
N PRO A 220 2.17 -8.89 13.88
CA PRO A 220 2.86 -9.85 14.76
C PRO A 220 4.29 -10.12 14.26
N TRP A 221 4.48 -10.18 12.93
CA TRP A 221 5.77 -10.32 12.25
C TRP A 221 5.84 -9.36 11.06
N ARG A 222 7.03 -9.11 10.55
CA ARG A 222 7.24 -8.24 9.39
C ARG A 222 6.53 -8.73 8.12
N GLN A 223 6.31 -10.04 8.03
CA GLN A 223 5.70 -10.69 6.88
C GLN A 223 4.18 -10.79 6.96
N LEU A 224 3.59 -10.66 8.16
CA LEU A 224 2.18 -10.91 8.39
C LEU A 224 1.54 -9.72 9.10
N SER A 225 0.44 -9.24 8.57
CA SER A 225 -0.40 -8.22 9.20
C SER A 225 -1.86 -8.64 9.22
N PHE A 226 -2.57 -8.19 10.25
CA PHE A 226 -4.01 -8.32 10.41
C PHE A 226 -4.61 -6.93 10.57
N SER A 227 -5.61 -6.62 9.76
CA SER A 227 -6.33 -5.35 9.82
C SER A 227 -7.76 -5.58 10.26
N PHE A 228 -8.27 -4.67 11.07
CA PHE A 228 -9.65 -4.69 11.53
C PHE A 228 -10.17 -3.25 11.66
N GLY A 229 -11.40 -3.01 11.23
CA GLY A 229 -12.03 -1.71 11.29
C GLY A 229 -13.48 -1.72 10.88
N THR A 230 -13.98 -0.54 10.59
CA THR A 230 -15.35 -0.30 10.13
C THR A 230 -15.33 0.62 8.93
N SER A 231 -16.29 0.47 8.04
CA SER A 231 -16.57 1.39 6.94
C SER A 231 -17.96 1.96 7.15
N PHE A 232 -18.05 3.27 7.19
CA PHE A 232 -19.30 4.02 7.24
C PHE A 232 -19.53 4.62 5.87
N GLU A 233 -20.45 4.03 5.13
CA GLU A 233 -20.63 4.30 3.72
C GLU A 233 -22.06 4.79 3.44
N GLN A 234 -22.17 5.92 2.77
CA GLN A 234 -23.42 6.55 2.38
C GLN A 234 -23.53 6.61 0.87
N LEU A 235 -24.66 6.13 0.36
CA LEU A 235 -24.98 6.07 -1.06
C LEU A 235 -26.09 7.07 -1.36
N GLU A 236 -25.91 7.89 -2.39
CA GLU A 236 -26.91 8.83 -2.86
C GLU A 236 -27.55 8.30 -4.15
N GLY A 237 -28.87 8.05 -4.13
CA GLY A 237 -29.61 7.55 -5.27
C GLY A 237 -29.65 8.51 -6.46
N ILE A 238 -29.91 7.98 -7.65
CA ILE A 238 -29.98 8.78 -8.91
C ILE A 238 -31.21 9.66 -8.94
N GLU A 239 -32.35 9.16 -8.47
CA GLU A 239 -33.60 9.93 -8.47
C GLU A 239 -33.69 10.88 -7.26
N PRO A 240 -34.20 12.12 -7.43
CA PRO A 240 -34.33 13.09 -6.33
C PRO A 240 -35.20 12.63 -5.16
N ALA A 241 -36.10 11.66 -5.41
CA ALA A 241 -36.93 11.03 -4.39
C ALA A 241 -36.31 9.77 -3.76
N ALA A 242 -35.18 9.32 -4.27
CA ALA A 242 -34.48 8.15 -3.72
C ALA A 242 -33.89 8.50 -2.37
N HIS A 243 -34.15 7.66 -1.38
CA HIS A 243 -33.56 7.81 -0.05
C HIS A 243 -32.05 7.51 -0.12
N SER A 244 -31.27 8.25 0.64
CA SER A 244 -29.88 7.91 0.92
C SER A 244 -29.83 6.57 1.63
N LEU A 245 -29.00 5.63 1.14
CA LEU A 245 -28.81 4.31 1.71
C LEU A 245 -27.47 4.25 2.44
N ALA A 246 -27.44 3.56 3.57
CA ALA A 246 -26.22 3.31 4.32
C ALA A 246 -25.72 1.88 4.06
N ALA A 247 -24.45 1.75 3.65
CA ALA A 247 -23.78 0.45 3.45
C ALA A 247 -22.67 0.19 4.48
N ASN A 248 -22.95 0.48 5.75
CA ASN A 248 -21.99 0.36 6.84
C ASN A 248 -21.58 -1.10 7.07
N SER A 249 -20.29 -1.33 7.24
CA SER A 249 -19.74 -2.67 7.34
C SER A 249 -18.57 -2.76 8.32
N VAL A 250 -18.37 -3.95 8.88
CA VAL A 250 -17.11 -4.36 9.49
C VAL A 250 -16.16 -4.75 8.38
N VAL A 251 -14.91 -4.32 8.50
CA VAL A 251 -13.83 -4.65 7.57
C VAL A 251 -12.74 -5.39 8.31
N ALA A 252 -12.30 -6.52 7.78
CA ALA A 252 -11.17 -7.27 8.32
C ALA A 252 -10.28 -7.74 7.17
N GLY A 253 -8.98 -7.82 7.45
CA GLY A 253 -8.00 -8.28 6.45
C GLY A 253 -6.84 -9.03 7.08
N ALA A 254 -6.21 -9.87 6.28
CA ALA A 254 -4.93 -10.47 6.60
C ALA A 254 -4.03 -10.38 5.37
N ARG A 255 -2.78 -9.99 5.56
CA ARG A 255 -1.80 -9.89 4.49
C ARG A 255 -0.51 -10.59 4.90
N TYR A 256 -0.05 -11.45 4.01
CA TYR A 256 1.26 -12.08 4.09
C TYR A 256 2.11 -11.64 2.91
N GLN A 257 3.37 -11.26 3.18
CA GLN A 257 4.32 -10.91 2.13
C GLN A 257 5.71 -11.35 2.56
N HIS A 258 6.36 -12.15 1.71
CA HIS A 258 7.71 -12.60 1.96
C HIS A 258 8.53 -12.65 0.67
N THR A 259 9.79 -12.20 0.77
CA THR A 259 10.77 -12.26 -0.31
C THR A 259 11.87 -13.23 0.11
N PHE A 260 12.10 -14.24 -0.70
CA PHE A 260 13.21 -15.19 -0.57
C PHE A 260 14.28 -14.81 -1.59
N GLU A 261 15.47 -14.52 -1.11
CA GLU A 261 16.63 -14.16 -1.94
C GLU A 261 17.62 -15.33 -1.96
N GLY A 262 17.87 -15.89 -3.14
CA GLY A 262 18.95 -16.84 -3.39
C GLY A 262 20.13 -16.15 -4.09
N SER A 263 21.16 -16.92 -4.40
CA SER A 263 22.36 -16.38 -5.06
C SER A 263 22.10 -15.83 -6.47
N ASP A 264 21.13 -16.38 -7.18
CA ASP A 264 20.80 -16.04 -8.58
C ASP A 264 19.30 -15.89 -8.86
N PHE A 265 18.46 -15.94 -7.82
CA PHE A 265 17.03 -15.78 -7.95
C PHE A 265 16.40 -14.97 -6.80
N VAL A 266 15.27 -14.36 -7.09
CA VAL A 266 14.42 -13.70 -6.09
C VAL A 266 12.99 -14.27 -6.24
N GLN A 267 12.41 -14.76 -5.14
CA GLN A 267 11.03 -15.21 -5.09
C GLN A 267 10.22 -14.29 -4.20
N ASN A 268 9.05 -13.86 -4.68
CA ASN A 268 8.09 -13.13 -3.86
C ASN A 268 6.81 -13.96 -3.74
N VAL A 269 6.34 -14.07 -2.51
CA VAL A 269 5.06 -14.70 -2.16
C VAL A 269 4.21 -13.65 -1.45
N GLU A 270 3.05 -13.38 -2.00
CA GLU A 270 2.07 -12.46 -1.43
C GLU A 270 0.73 -13.18 -1.28
N GLY A 271 0.05 -12.92 -0.18
CA GLY A 271 -1.30 -13.40 0.07
C GLY A 271 -2.10 -12.33 0.77
N ASP A 272 -3.28 -12.03 0.26
CA ASP A 272 -4.21 -11.06 0.83
C ASP A 272 -5.57 -11.71 1.03
N TYR A 273 -6.15 -11.50 2.18
CA TYR A 273 -7.54 -11.81 2.46
C TYR A 273 -8.25 -10.56 2.94
N ASN A 274 -9.39 -10.26 2.36
CA ASN A 274 -10.25 -9.16 2.70
C ASN A 274 -11.68 -9.64 2.93
N MET A 275 -12.27 -9.21 4.05
CA MET A 275 -13.66 -9.44 4.39
C MET A 275 -14.36 -8.11 4.63
N ARG A 276 -15.56 -7.94 4.09
CA ARG A 276 -16.52 -6.90 4.45
C ARG A 276 -17.84 -7.54 4.86
N ALA A 277 -18.42 -7.07 5.95
CA ALA A 277 -19.70 -7.57 6.43
C ALA A 277 -20.62 -6.41 6.80
N GLY A 278 -21.59 -6.14 5.93
CA GLY A 278 -22.69 -5.18 6.20
C GLY A 278 -23.72 -5.79 7.13
N MET A 279 -24.06 -5.09 8.21
CA MET A 279 -24.98 -5.62 9.20
C MET A 279 -25.83 -4.54 9.87
N ARG A 280 -27.08 -4.89 10.21
CA ARG A 280 -28.05 -3.99 10.83
C ARG A 280 -27.56 -3.29 12.11
N PRO A 281 -26.77 -3.93 13.01
CA PRO A 281 -26.26 -3.26 14.20
C PRO A 281 -25.36 -2.04 13.89
N LEU A 282 -24.81 -1.95 12.69
CA LEU A 282 -24.09 -0.76 12.21
C LEU A 282 -24.97 0.23 11.47
N ALA A 283 -26.30 0.10 11.57
CA ALA A 283 -27.26 0.89 10.80
C ALA A 283 -27.07 0.77 9.27
N SER A 284 -26.70 -0.43 8.79
CA SER A 284 -26.59 -0.74 7.36
C SER A 284 -27.97 -1.16 6.81
N ASP A 285 -28.34 -0.62 5.64
CA ASP A 285 -29.51 -1.05 4.88
C ASP A 285 -29.27 -2.36 4.15
N PHE A 286 -28.00 -2.79 4.08
CA PHE A 286 -27.55 -3.99 3.43
C PHE A 286 -27.09 -5.03 4.44
N GLY A 287 -27.48 -6.31 4.20
CA GLY A 287 -27.06 -7.45 5.00
C GLY A 287 -26.27 -8.42 4.15
N TYR A 288 -24.94 -8.35 4.20
CA TYR A 288 -24.07 -9.16 3.34
C TYR A 288 -22.75 -9.51 4.03
N SER A 289 -22.06 -10.51 3.47
CA SER A 289 -20.64 -10.73 3.70
C SER A 289 -19.91 -10.95 2.39
N ARG A 290 -18.82 -10.23 2.19
CA ARG A 290 -17.96 -10.32 1.02
C ARG A 290 -16.59 -10.78 1.45
N HIS A 291 -16.10 -11.83 0.82
CA HIS A 291 -14.78 -12.41 1.07
C HIS A 291 -14.00 -12.40 -0.24
N ARG A 292 -12.78 -11.91 -0.20
CA ARG A 292 -11.86 -11.91 -1.33
C ARG A 292 -10.51 -12.43 -0.88
N TRP A 293 -9.98 -13.39 -1.61
CA TRP A 293 -8.62 -13.93 -1.46
C TRP A 293 -7.82 -13.59 -2.70
N ARG A 294 -6.59 -13.20 -2.52
CA ARG A 294 -5.62 -13.01 -3.58
C ARG A 294 -4.32 -13.67 -3.16
N ALA A 295 -3.74 -14.45 -4.04
CA ALA A 295 -2.42 -15.04 -3.89
C ALA A 295 -1.59 -14.69 -5.11
N ARG A 296 -0.37 -14.22 -4.88
CA ARG A 296 0.58 -13.92 -5.95
C ARG A 296 1.92 -14.55 -5.64
N TYR A 297 2.46 -15.22 -6.64
CA TYR A 297 3.81 -15.74 -6.64
C TYR A 297 4.59 -15.13 -7.78
N SER A 298 5.86 -14.77 -7.56
CA SER A 298 6.77 -14.41 -8.63
C SER A 298 8.17 -14.94 -8.39
N LEU A 299 8.80 -15.40 -9.47
CA LEU A 299 10.17 -15.88 -9.51
C LEU A 299 10.94 -15.07 -10.55
N THR A 300 11.99 -14.40 -10.10
CA THR A 300 12.91 -13.66 -10.99
C THR A 300 14.29 -14.31 -10.95
N ARG A 301 14.83 -14.62 -12.14
CA ARG A 301 16.18 -15.12 -12.32
C ARG A 301 16.84 -14.42 -13.50
N GLY A 302 17.86 -13.58 -13.21
CA GLY A 302 18.45 -12.71 -14.23
C GLY A 302 17.40 -11.82 -14.88
N ASN A 303 17.25 -11.90 -16.20
CA ASN A 303 16.27 -11.13 -16.98
C ASN A 303 14.90 -11.81 -17.10
N HIS A 304 14.73 -13.01 -16.53
CA HIS A 304 13.51 -13.79 -16.61
C HIS A 304 12.67 -13.58 -15.35
N THR A 305 11.38 -13.30 -15.50
CA THR A 305 10.42 -13.29 -14.39
C THR A 305 9.18 -14.07 -14.81
N VAL A 306 8.77 -15.01 -13.98
CA VAL A 306 7.46 -15.69 -14.06
C VAL A 306 6.64 -15.21 -12.88
N SER A 307 5.41 -14.81 -13.11
CA SER A 307 4.46 -14.51 -12.05
C SER A 307 3.12 -15.15 -12.30
N ASP A 308 2.46 -15.56 -11.23
CA ASP A 308 1.13 -16.14 -11.19
C ASP A 308 0.32 -15.44 -10.11
N GLU A 309 -0.86 -14.96 -10.46
CA GLU A 309 -1.78 -14.30 -9.56
C GLU A 309 -3.15 -14.97 -9.63
N LEU A 310 -3.64 -15.44 -8.50
CA LEU A 310 -4.95 -16.04 -8.33
C LEU A 310 -5.81 -15.16 -7.43
N THR A 311 -6.99 -14.79 -7.89
CA THR A 311 -8.00 -14.09 -7.08
C THR A 311 -9.30 -14.89 -7.05
N ALA A 312 -9.86 -15.07 -5.85
CA ALA A 312 -11.15 -15.70 -5.64
C ALA A 312 -12.06 -14.82 -4.79
N GLY A 313 -13.34 -14.84 -5.08
CA GLY A 313 -14.32 -14.02 -4.37
C GLY A 313 -15.63 -14.70 -4.11
N VAL A 314 -16.20 -14.46 -2.93
CA VAL A 314 -17.51 -14.95 -2.49
C VAL A 314 -18.27 -13.82 -1.83
N LEU A 315 -19.47 -13.55 -2.30
CA LEU A 315 -20.42 -12.59 -1.74
C LEU A 315 -21.70 -13.33 -1.37
N MET A 316 -22.20 -13.12 -0.16
CA MET A 316 -23.42 -13.71 0.37
C MET A 316 -24.33 -12.60 0.91
N GLY A 317 -25.64 -12.81 0.83
CA GLY A 317 -26.62 -11.85 1.31
C GLY A 317 -26.98 -10.75 0.29
N ASN A 318 -27.64 -9.70 0.77
CA ASN A 318 -28.04 -8.54 -0.03
C ASN A 318 -26.97 -7.45 0.08
N ALA A 319 -26.17 -7.31 -0.96
CA ALA A 319 -25.08 -6.35 -1.03
C ALA A 319 -25.36 -5.24 -2.04
N PRO A 320 -24.85 -4.02 -1.84
CA PRO A 320 -24.89 -2.98 -2.85
C PRO A 320 -24.09 -3.39 -4.09
N LEU A 321 -24.41 -2.78 -5.24
CA LEU A 321 -23.78 -3.15 -6.53
C LEU A 321 -22.27 -2.99 -6.54
N PHE A 322 -21.71 -1.98 -5.87
CA PHE A 322 -20.26 -1.77 -5.85
C PHE A 322 -19.47 -2.89 -5.14
N GLU A 323 -20.13 -3.69 -4.30
CA GLU A 323 -19.52 -4.86 -3.65
C GLU A 323 -19.54 -6.11 -4.51
N ARG A 324 -20.27 -6.12 -5.62
CA ARG A 324 -20.31 -7.26 -6.53
C ARG A 324 -19.00 -7.38 -7.31
N PHE A 325 -18.65 -8.61 -7.65
CA PHE A 325 -17.43 -8.86 -8.41
C PHE A 325 -17.64 -8.59 -9.89
N ALA A 326 -16.64 -7.92 -10.50
CA ALA A 326 -16.54 -7.70 -11.94
C ALA A 326 -15.18 -8.18 -12.43
N LEU A 327 -15.13 -8.73 -13.64
CA LEU A 327 -13.92 -9.10 -14.38
C LEU A 327 -13.95 -8.43 -15.76
N GLY A 328 -12.79 -8.29 -16.39
CA GLY A 328 -12.69 -7.69 -17.72
C GLY A 328 -12.39 -6.19 -17.64
N ASN A 329 -11.46 -5.84 -16.79
CA ASN A 329 -10.87 -4.51 -16.67
C ASN A 329 -9.37 -4.55 -16.99
N SER A 330 -8.64 -3.50 -16.67
CA SER A 330 -7.22 -3.39 -16.93
C SER A 330 -6.34 -4.33 -16.08
N TRP A 331 -6.86 -4.87 -14.98
CA TRP A 331 -6.12 -5.70 -14.02
C TRP A 331 -6.52 -7.18 -14.05
N SER A 332 -7.76 -7.49 -14.41
CA SER A 332 -8.31 -8.84 -14.39
C SER A 332 -8.90 -9.19 -15.74
N LEU A 333 -8.61 -10.39 -16.23
CA LEU A 333 -9.13 -10.90 -17.49
C LEU A 333 -9.00 -9.87 -18.64
N ARG A 334 -7.80 -9.34 -18.82
CA ARG A 334 -7.47 -8.29 -19.80
C ARG A 334 -7.94 -8.67 -21.20
N GLY A 335 -8.43 -7.71 -21.98
CA GLY A 335 -9.00 -7.96 -23.31
C GLY A 335 -10.50 -8.22 -23.34
N TRP A 336 -11.15 -8.34 -22.18
CA TRP A 336 -12.61 -8.44 -22.07
C TRP A 336 -13.19 -7.16 -21.51
N ASN A 337 -14.40 -6.82 -21.94
CA ASN A 337 -15.19 -5.77 -21.31
C ASN A 337 -16.02 -6.35 -20.16
N LYS A 338 -15.97 -5.73 -18.99
CA LYS A 338 -16.67 -6.19 -17.78
C LYS A 338 -18.18 -6.28 -17.95
N PHE A 339 -18.76 -5.39 -18.76
CA PHE A 339 -20.21 -5.36 -19.03
C PHE A 339 -20.66 -6.51 -19.93
N ASP A 340 -19.80 -7.00 -20.83
CA ASP A 340 -20.06 -8.19 -21.66
C ASP A 340 -20.02 -9.48 -20.83
N ILE A 341 -19.29 -9.47 -19.72
CA ILE A 341 -19.16 -10.63 -18.83
C ILE A 341 -20.36 -10.73 -17.92
N GLY A 342 -20.73 -9.62 -17.27
CA GLY A 342 -21.85 -9.54 -16.36
C GLY A 342 -22.22 -8.09 -16.05
N PRO A 343 -23.30 -7.57 -16.65
CA PRO A 343 -23.68 -6.16 -16.55
C PRO A 343 -23.95 -5.70 -15.11
N ILE A 344 -24.34 -6.59 -14.22
CA ILE A 344 -24.53 -6.32 -12.78
C ILE A 344 -23.54 -7.08 -11.92
N GLY A 345 -22.42 -7.55 -12.51
CA GLY A 345 -21.41 -8.35 -11.81
C GLY A 345 -21.95 -9.70 -11.28
N GLY A 346 -21.20 -10.33 -10.41
CA GLY A 346 -21.55 -11.62 -9.79
C GLY A 346 -21.30 -11.67 -8.30
N ASN A 347 -21.86 -12.71 -7.66
CA ASN A 347 -21.61 -12.97 -6.25
C ASN A 347 -20.51 -14.05 -6.02
N ARG A 348 -19.91 -14.55 -7.09
CA ARG A 348 -18.77 -15.46 -7.11
C ARG A 348 -17.79 -15.01 -8.18
N MET A 349 -16.50 -15.16 -7.90
CA MET A 349 -15.44 -14.80 -8.83
C MET A 349 -14.26 -15.75 -8.67
N LEU A 350 -13.66 -16.11 -9.79
CA LEU A 350 -12.34 -16.74 -9.87
C LEU A 350 -11.61 -16.13 -11.04
N ASP A 351 -10.39 -15.64 -10.81
CA ASP A 351 -9.53 -15.03 -11.81
C ASP A 351 -8.09 -15.51 -11.59
N ASN A 352 -7.41 -15.90 -12.67
CA ASN A 352 -6.01 -16.29 -12.64
C ASN A 352 -5.26 -15.64 -13.81
N SER A 353 -4.12 -15.07 -13.52
CA SER A 353 -3.23 -14.43 -14.49
C SER A 353 -1.81 -14.96 -14.37
N VAL A 354 -1.31 -15.57 -15.44
CA VAL A 354 0.08 -16.02 -15.56
C VAL A 354 0.81 -15.09 -16.51
N GLU A 355 1.94 -14.54 -16.06
CA GLU A 355 2.77 -13.62 -16.84
C GLU A 355 4.22 -14.13 -16.89
N TYR A 356 4.80 -14.17 -18.07
CA TYR A 356 6.23 -14.34 -18.27
C TYR A 356 6.84 -13.08 -18.88
N ARG A 357 7.95 -12.64 -18.27
CA ARG A 357 8.70 -11.46 -18.71
C ARG A 357 10.16 -11.82 -18.99
N TYR A 358 10.66 -11.32 -20.11
CA TYR A 358 12.07 -11.37 -20.46
C TYR A 358 12.58 -9.94 -20.74
N GLY A 359 13.35 -9.39 -19.80
CA GLY A 359 13.74 -7.98 -19.84
C GLY A 359 12.51 -7.07 -19.86
N ALA A 360 12.34 -6.27 -20.92
CA ALA A 360 11.19 -5.40 -21.09
C ALA A 360 9.96 -6.12 -21.70
N LEU A 361 10.15 -7.21 -22.43
CA LEU A 361 9.07 -7.94 -23.10
C LEU A 361 8.28 -8.78 -22.12
N LYS A 362 6.96 -8.79 -22.24
CA LYS A 362 6.05 -9.64 -21.47
C LYS A 362 5.03 -10.35 -22.34
N VAL A 363 4.66 -11.54 -21.94
CA VAL A 363 3.51 -12.30 -22.46
C VAL A 363 2.66 -12.75 -21.28
N PHE A 364 1.36 -12.80 -21.45
CA PHE A 364 0.46 -13.20 -20.38
C PHE A 364 -0.73 -14.02 -20.90
N TYR A 365 -1.27 -14.79 -19.99
CA TYR A 365 -2.51 -15.55 -20.17
C TYR A 365 -3.39 -15.31 -18.96
N ASP A 366 -4.63 -14.83 -19.20
CA ASP A 366 -5.62 -14.62 -18.17
C ASP A 366 -6.78 -15.58 -18.39
N THR A 367 -7.30 -16.13 -17.30
CA THR A 367 -8.51 -16.95 -17.29
C THR A 367 -9.37 -16.57 -16.10
N GLY A 368 -10.68 -16.43 -16.30
CA GLY A 368 -11.55 -16.04 -15.20
C GLY A 368 -13.02 -16.29 -15.47
N ALA A 369 -13.78 -16.29 -14.40
CA ALA A 369 -15.23 -16.37 -14.41
C ALA A 369 -15.82 -15.53 -13.28
N VAL A 370 -16.92 -14.86 -13.56
CA VAL A 370 -17.78 -14.22 -12.57
C VAL A 370 -19.20 -14.75 -12.78
N TRP A 371 -19.88 -15.13 -11.70
CA TRP A 371 -21.20 -15.77 -11.79
C TRP A 371 -22.04 -15.55 -10.53
N ASN A 372 -23.31 -15.87 -10.60
CA ASN A 372 -24.19 -15.90 -9.43
C ASN A 372 -24.38 -17.34 -8.95
N SER A 373 -24.62 -17.53 -7.66
CA SER A 373 -24.95 -18.83 -7.10
C SER A 373 -26.14 -19.44 -7.84
N GLY A 374 -25.99 -20.68 -8.29
CA GLY A 374 -27.02 -21.41 -9.04
C GLY A 374 -27.03 -21.13 -10.56
N SER A 375 -26.20 -20.21 -11.07
CA SER A 375 -26.04 -20.00 -12.50
C SER A 375 -24.87 -20.85 -13.06
N THR A 376 -24.89 -21.06 -14.38
CA THR A 376 -23.79 -21.73 -15.09
C THR A 376 -22.54 -20.89 -15.04
N VAL A 377 -21.42 -21.53 -14.73
CA VAL A 377 -20.10 -20.92 -14.77
C VAL A 377 -19.57 -20.89 -16.19
N ILE A 378 -19.25 -19.71 -16.71
CA ILE A 378 -18.65 -19.53 -18.03
C ILE A 378 -17.25 -18.97 -17.84
N ALA A 379 -16.25 -19.82 -18.01
CA ALA A 379 -14.85 -19.39 -18.01
C ALA A 379 -14.53 -18.66 -19.32
N ARG A 380 -13.78 -17.57 -19.19
CA ARG A 380 -13.27 -16.77 -20.32
C ARG A 380 -11.77 -16.71 -20.24
N ASN A 381 -11.15 -16.59 -21.40
CA ASN A 381 -9.69 -16.58 -21.50
C ASN A 381 -9.24 -15.41 -22.36
N SER A 382 -8.03 -14.93 -22.10
CA SER A 382 -7.34 -14.00 -22.96
C SER A 382 -5.84 -14.30 -23.00
N VAL A 383 -5.22 -13.92 -24.09
CA VAL A 383 -3.77 -13.95 -24.25
C VAL A 383 -3.29 -12.56 -24.62
N GLY A 384 -2.09 -12.20 -24.23
CA GLY A 384 -1.58 -10.89 -24.59
C GLY A 384 -0.07 -10.81 -24.53
N THR A 385 0.42 -9.70 -25.06
CA THR A 385 1.84 -9.37 -25.05
C THR A 385 2.02 -7.89 -24.79
N GLY A 386 3.21 -7.50 -24.39
CA GLY A 386 3.50 -6.10 -24.14
C GLY A 386 4.96 -5.82 -23.85
N ILE A 387 5.22 -4.56 -23.59
CA ILE A 387 6.54 -4.06 -23.18
C ILE A 387 6.34 -3.31 -21.86
N ARG A 388 7.24 -3.58 -20.91
CA ARG A 388 7.30 -2.86 -19.63
C ARG A 388 8.71 -2.36 -19.40
N GLU A 389 8.87 -1.04 -19.30
CA GLU A 389 10.13 -0.39 -19.01
C GLU A 389 9.96 0.59 -17.84
N GLY A 390 10.62 0.29 -16.72
CA GLY A 390 10.42 1.08 -15.49
C GLY A 390 8.98 1.07 -15.03
N CYS A 391 8.35 2.25 -15.00
CA CYS A 391 6.94 2.43 -14.66
C CYS A 391 5.99 2.35 -15.86
N PHE A 392 6.51 2.34 -17.08
CA PHE A 392 5.73 2.39 -18.32
C PHE A 392 5.37 0.99 -18.80
N THR A 393 4.12 0.81 -19.22
CA THR A 393 3.63 -0.45 -19.81
C THR A 393 2.82 -0.13 -21.07
N LEU A 394 3.13 -0.84 -22.14
CA LEU A 394 2.31 -0.93 -23.35
C LEU A 394 1.94 -2.40 -23.52
N ALA A 395 0.67 -2.71 -23.68
CA ALA A 395 0.23 -4.08 -23.88
C ALA A 395 -0.95 -4.17 -24.86
N VAL A 396 -1.09 -5.33 -25.45
CA VAL A 396 -2.25 -5.70 -26.25
C VAL A 396 -2.75 -7.05 -25.74
N ALA A 397 -4.05 -7.14 -25.51
CA ALA A 397 -4.74 -8.35 -25.06
C ALA A 397 -5.78 -8.78 -26.10
N PHE A 398 -5.86 -10.08 -26.36
CA PHE A 398 -6.79 -10.68 -27.27
C PHE A 398 -7.74 -11.59 -26.48
N PRO A 399 -9.03 -11.26 -26.40
CA PRO A 399 -10.01 -12.14 -25.80
C PRO A 399 -10.19 -13.39 -26.69
N VAL A 400 -10.17 -14.56 -26.09
CA VAL A 400 -10.43 -15.83 -26.80
C VAL A 400 -11.94 -16.00 -26.93
N ARG A 401 -12.48 -15.56 -28.08
CA ARG A 401 -13.92 -15.67 -28.43
C ARG A 401 -14.06 -16.48 -29.70
N GLU A 402 -15.17 -17.16 -29.87
CA GLU A 402 -15.52 -17.78 -31.14
C GLU A 402 -15.75 -16.70 -32.21
N GLY A 403 -14.97 -16.70 -33.28
CA GLY A 403 -15.18 -15.93 -34.50
C GLY A 403 -14.64 -14.50 -34.54
N ARG A 404 -14.25 -13.86 -33.46
CA ARG A 404 -13.64 -12.51 -33.43
C ARG A 404 -12.60 -12.37 -32.34
N MET A 405 -11.45 -11.82 -32.71
CA MET A 405 -10.39 -11.39 -31.78
C MET A 405 -10.25 -9.88 -31.89
N ASP A 406 -11.09 -9.13 -31.22
CA ASP A 406 -10.94 -7.68 -31.14
C ASP A 406 -9.89 -7.34 -30.09
N PRO A 407 -8.71 -6.79 -30.48
CA PRO A 407 -7.64 -6.53 -29.56
C PRO A 407 -7.96 -5.32 -28.65
N VAL A 408 -7.65 -5.45 -27.38
CA VAL A 408 -7.69 -4.34 -26.41
C VAL A 408 -6.29 -3.82 -26.18
N PHE A 409 -6.08 -2.54 -26.44
CA PHE A 409 -4.81 -1.85 -26.23
C PHE A 409 -4.78 -1.18 -24.88
N MET A 410 -3.65 -1.31 -24.19
CA MET A 410 -3.41 -0.72 -22.89
C MET A 410 -2.07 0.02 -22.90
N LEU A 411 -2.09 1.26 -22.45
CA LEU A 411 -0.91 2.12 -22.33
C LEU A 411 -0.97 2.83 -20.99
N GLY A 412 0.04 2.68 -20.15
CA GLY A 412 -0.01 3.33 -18.85
C GLY A 412 1.31 3.37 -18.09
N MET A 413 1.22 3.97 -16.92
CA MET A 413 2.30 4.04 -15.93
C MET A 413 1.82 3.42 -14.62
N ASN A 414 2.74 2.71 -13.93
CA ASN A 414 2.47 2.03 -12.66
C ASN A 414 1.30 1.01 -12.71
N TYR A 415 1.16 0.39 -13.86
CA TYR A 415 0.11 -0.56 -14.19
C TYR A 415 0.70 -1.96 -14.39
#